data_9924d9f951bfaeba5aa59165f3128137
#
_entry.id   9924d9f951bfaeba5aa59165f3128137
#
_cell.length_a   1.000
_cell.length_b   1.000
_cell.length_c   1.000
_cell.angle_alpha   90.00
_cell.angle_beta   90.00
_cell.angle_gamma   90.00
#
_symmetry.space_group_name_H-M   'P 1'
#
loop_
_entity.id
_entity.type
_entity.pdbx_description
1 polymer ?
#
loop_
_entity_poly.entity_id
_entity_poly.type
_entity_poly.pdbx_seq_one_letter_code
_entity_poly.pdbx_strand_id
1 'polypeptide(L)'
;MIMDKIKERAISRSPFCVGIDLRMDHVPAELQNSFTKTSDKLVAYAKEAIDASKEYAACYKVQIACYEAEGLDGMVAYQQIVSYIRSIGEIVIADVKRGDIGSTAGLYAKGHLSGDFEADVVTLSPYMGKDAISPYFDFFAKDKGAFVLAKTSNEGSKDFQDLIIDGQPLYMSVLQKLKEWSKEIPGEYKFSPLGA
;
A
#
# COMPACT_ATOMS: atom_id res chain seq x y z
N MET A 1 -0.28 17.16 -1.42
CA MET A 1 -0.09 15.84 -2.05
C MET A 1 -0.23 14.74 -1.01
N ILE A 2 -0.49 13.50 -1.40
CA ILE A 2 -0.81 12.40 -0.46
C ILE A 2 0.27 12.19 0.62
N MET A 3 1.54 12.25 0.27
CA MET A 3 2.61 12.09 1.26
C MET A 3 2.67 13.25 2.26
N ASP A 4 2.30 14.46 1.84
CA ASP A 4 2.18 15.60 2.74
C ASP A 4 1.03 15.37 3.74
N LYS A 5 -0.12 14.84 3.28
CA LYS A 5 -1.26 14.49 4.14
C LYS A 5 -0.91 13.41 5.16
N ILE A 6 -0.19 12.36 4.75
CA ILE A 6 0.31 11.33 5.67
C ILE A 6 1.19 11.97 6.74
N LYS A 7 2.12 12.85 6.34
CA LYS A 7 3.01 13.55 7.27
C LYS A 7 2.24 14.46 8.23
N GLU A 8 1.25 15.21 7.75
CA GLU A 8 0.41 16.07 8.58
C GLU A 8 -0.36 15.26 9.63
N ARG A 9 -0.92 14.11 9.24
CA ARG A 9 -1.61 13.19 10.16
C ARG A 9 -0.66 12.58 11.17
N ALA A 10 0.54 12.17 10.72
CA ALA A 10 1.56 11.64 11.63
C ALA A 10 1.98 12.66 12.72
N ILE A 11 1.90 13.94 12.42
CA ILE A 11 2.18 15.02 13.40
C ILE A 11 0.95 15.32 14.27
N SER A 12 -0.24 15.40 13.67
CA SER A 12 -1.46 15.87 14.37
C SER A 12 -2.15 14.77 15.18
N ARG A 13 -2.00 13.49 14.79
CA ARG A 13 -2.59 12.33 15.51
C ARG A 13 -1.49 11.49 16.13
N SER A 14 -0.86 10.63 15.32
CA SER A 14 0.29 9.82 15.69
C SER A 14 0.98 9.26 14.43
N PRO A 15 2.23 8.82 14.51
CA PRO A 15 2.94 8.22 13.37
C PRO A 15 2.53 6.76 13.07
N PHE A 16 1.41 6.29 13.58
CA PHE A 16 1.00 4.90 13.38
C PHE A 16 0.34 4.68 12.02
N CYS A 17 0.87 3.70 11.28
CA CYS A 17 0.21 3.06 10.16
C CYS A 17 -0.44 1.76 10.68
N VAL A 18 -1.76 1.68 10.65
CA VAL A 18 -2.49 0.51 11.15
C VAL A 18 -2.59 -0.54 10.05
N GLY A 19 -2.05 -1.75 10.30
CA GLY A 19 -2.15 -2.88 9.38
C GLY A 19 -3.51 -3.59 9.50
N ILE A 20 -4.17 -3.79 8.36
CA ILE A 20 -5.41 -4.56 8.22
C ILE A 20 -5.08 -5.86 7.46
N ASP A 21 -4.22 -6.66 8.08
CA ASP A 21 -3.70 -7.92 7.53
C ASP A 21 -4.54 -9.08 8.09
N LEU A 22 -5.86 -9.07 7.82
CA LEU A 22 -6.83 -9.98 8.43
C LEU A 22 -6.84 -11.34 7.74
N ARG A 23 -6.89 -12.38 8.55
CA ARG A 23 -7.13 -13.77 8.15
C ARG A 23 -8.29 -14.31 8.93
N MET A 24 -8.94 -15.35 8.43
CA MET A 24 -10.12 -15.94 9.08
C MET A 24 -9.83 -16.45 10.50
N ASP A 25 -8.61 -16.91 10.79
CA ASP A 25 -8.18 -17.33 12.12
C ASP A 25 -8.00 -16.17 13.13
N HIS A 26 -7.98 -14.92 12.66
CA HIS A 26 -7.96 -13.72 13.49
C HIS A 26 -9.37 -13.20 13.83
N VAL A 27 -10.40 -13.63 13.08
CA VAL A 27 -11.77 -13.14 13.29
C VAL A 27 -12.34 -13.74 14.58
N PRO A 28 -12.84 -12.92 15.53
CA PRO A 28 -13.46 -13.42 16.76
C PRO A 28 -14.61 -14.38 16.48
N ALA A 29 -14.76 -15.41 17.34
CA ALA A 29 -15.80 -16.44 17.16
C ALA A 29 -17.23 -15.87 17.08
N GLU A 30 -17.50 -14.79 17.80
CA GLU A 30 -18.79 -14.09 17.77
C GLU A 30 -19.10 -13.56 16.36
N LEU A 31 -18.14 -12.91 15.72
CA LEU A 31 -18.28 -12.42 14.33
C LEU A 31 -18.32 -13.57 13.33
N GLN A 32 -17.54 -14.64 13.54
CA GLN A 32 -17.59 -15.82 12.68
C GLN A 32 -18.98 -16.47 12.67
N ASN A 33 -19.68 -16.47 13.80
CA ASN A 33 -21.02 -17.04 13.94
C ASN A 33 -22.14 -16.10 13.49
N SER A 34 -21.88 -14.79 13.44
CA SER A 34 -22.89 -13.77 13.07
C SER A 34 -23.11 -13.65 11.57
N PHE A 35 -22.18 -14.12 10.75
CA PHE A 35 -22.24 -14.00 9.29
C PHE A 35 -22.01 -15.35 8.61
N THR A 36 -22.61 -15.52 7.43
CA THR A 36 -22.43 -16.74 6.62
C THR A 36 -21.23 -16.61 5.68
N LYS A 37 -21.09 -15.45 5.00
CA LYS A 37 -20.04 -15.22 4.00
C LYS A 37 -18.72 -14.83 4.66
N THR A 38 -17.61 -15.33 4.13
CA THR A 38 -16.26 -14.94 4.55
C THR A 38 -16.04 -13.44 4.39
N SER A 39 -16.52 -12.86 3.28
CA SER A 39 -16.44 -11.42 3.07
C SER A 39 -17.06 -10.60 4.18
N ASP A 40 -18.27 -10.95 4.63
CA ASP A 40 -18.99 -10.19 5.65
C ASP A 40 -18.27 -10.27 7.03
N LYS A 41 -17.70 -11.43 7.36
CA LYS A 41 -16.91 -11.66 8.59
C LYS A 41 -15.66 -10.77 8.61
N LEU A 42 -14.88 -10.78 7.52
CA LEU A 42 -13.66 -10.00 7.40
C LEU A 42 -13.96 -8.49 7.41
N VAL A 43 -15.01 -8.06 6.70
CA VAL A 43 -15.43 -6.65 6.66
C VAL A 43 -15.92 -6.16 8.02
N ALA A 44 -16.72 -6.95 8.73
CA ALA A 44 -17.19 -6.59 10.07
C ALA A 44 -16.01 -6.38 11.03
N TYR A 45 -15.10 -7.33 11.07
CA TYR A 45 -13.91 -7.24 11.93
C TYR A 45 -12.98 -6.06 11.54
N ALA A 46 -12.77 -5.87 10.22
CA ALA A 46 -11.98 -4.74 9.75
C ALA A 46 -12.58 -3.40 10.19
N LYS A 47 -13.91 -3.23 10.07
CA LYS A 47 -14.60 -2.00 10.47
C LYS A 47 -14.45 -1.72 11.96
N GLU A 48 -14.60 -2.72 12.81
CA GLU A 48 -14.37 -2.57 14.26
C GLU A 48 -12.95 -2.09 14.55
N ALA A 49 -11.94 -2.70 13.93
CA ALA A 49 -10.54 -2.31 14.11
C ALA A 49 -10.25 -0.88 13.60
N ILE A 50 -10.80 -0.53 12.44
CA ILE A 50 -10.66 0.79 11.83
C ILE A 50 -11.34 1.85 12.71
N ASP A 51 -12.59 1.62 13.11
CA ASP A 51 -13.36 2.56 13.92
C ASP A 51 -12.73 2.81 15.29
N ALA A 52 -12.15 1.76 15.90
CA ALA A 52 -11.44 1.88 17.17
C ALA A 52 -10.11 2.64 17.07
N SER A 53 -9.50 2.72 15.89
CA SER A 53 -8.15 3.29 15.70
C SER A 53 -8.11 4.61 14.92
N LYS A 54 -9.20 5.03 14.27
CA LYS A 54 -9.20 6.16 13.33
C LYS A 54 -8.75 7.50 13.93
N GLU A 55 -8.97 7.74 15.21
CA GLU A 55 -8.53 8.98 15.88
C GLU A 55 -7.00 9.02 16.06
N TYR A 56 -6.34 7.87 15.99
CA TYR A 56 -4.90 7.74 16.24
C TYR A 56 -4.09 7.41 14.96
N ALA A 57 -4.71 6.80 13.96
CA ALA A 57 -4.01 6.37 12.75
C ALA A 57 -3.64 7.54 11.84
N ALA A 58 -2.40 7.55 11.32
CA ALA A 58 -2.03 8.41 10.21
C ALA A 58 -2.54 7.87 8.87
N CYS A 59 -2.52 6.56 8.73
CA CYS A 59 -3.00 5.84 7.55
C CYS A 59 -3.27 4.36 7.89
N TYR A 60 -3.90 3.65 6.96
CA TYR A 60 -4.15 2.21 7.01
C TYR A 60 -3.40 1.49 5.90
N LYS A 61 -2.85 0.32 6.18
CA LYS A 61 -2.22 -0.55 5.18
C LYS A 61 -2.98 -1.86 5.08
N VAL A 62 -3.49 -2.20 3.90
CA VAL A 62 -4.27 -3.41 3.65
C VAL A 62 -3.45 -4.37 2.80
N GLN A 63 -3.09 -5.53 3.37
CA GLN A 63 -2.28 -6.56 2.71
C GLN A 63 -3.18 -7.43 1.83
N ILE A 64 -3.05 -7.31 0.50
CA ILE A 64 -3.92 -8.03 -0.45
C ILE A 64 -3.81 -9.55 -0.34
N ALA A 65 -2.63 -10.09 -0.02
CA ALA A 65 -2.41 -11.54 0.05
C ALA A 65 -3.31 -12.23 1.09
N CYS A 66 -3.68 -11.54 2.18
CA CYS A 66 -4.60 -12.07 3.19
C CYS A 66 -6.00 -12.30 2.60
N TYR A 67 -6.39 -11.50 1.64
CA TYR A 67 -7.70 -11.56 0.98
C TYR A 67 -7.68 -12.44 -0.26
N GLU A 68 -6.60 -12.44 -1.04
CA GLU A 68 -6.42 -13.35 -2.17
C GLU A 68 -6.48 -14.83 -1.71
N ALA A 69 -5.96 -15.13 -0.53
CA ALA A 69 -5.99 -16.46 0.06
C ALA A 69 -7.43 -16.96 0.33
N GLU A 70 -8.39 -16.07 0.53
CA GLU A 70 -9.82 -16.39 0.75
C GLU A 70 -10.64 -16.38 -0.56
N GLY A 71 -9.98 -16.35 -1.71
CA GLY A 71 -10.59 -16.38 -3.03
C GLY A 71 -11.47 -15.18 -3.36
N LEU A 72 -12.57 -15.42 -4.08
CA LEU A 72 -13.46 -14.33 -4.53
C LEU A 72 -14.10 -13.60 -3.34
N ASP A 73 -14.51 -14.31 -2.31
CA ASP A 73 -15.10 -13.71 -1.10
C ASP A 73 -14.07 -12.80 -0.41
N GLY A 74 -12.81 -13.22 -0.34
CA GLY A 74 -11.72 -12.39 0.18
C GLY A 74 -11.51 -11.13 -0.65
N MET A 75 -11.56 -11.22 -1.98
CA MET A 75 -11.43 -10.05 -2.84
C MET A 75 -12.61 -9.08 -2.74
N VAL A 76 -13.83 -9.59 -2.48
CA VAL A 76 -14.99 -8.75 -2.15
C VAL A 76 -14.75 -8.03 -0.81
N ALA A 77 -14.21 -8.72 0.19
CA ALA A 77 -13.86 -8.10 1.47
C ALA A 77 -12.78 -7.01 1.29
N TYR A 78 -11.72 -7.29 0.53
CA TYR A 78 -10.66 -6.33 0.23
C TYR A 78 -11.24 -5.03 -0.39
N GLN A 79 -12.06 -5.17 -1.42
CA GLN A 79 -12.73 -4.06 -2.08
C GLN A 79 -13.55 -3.22 -1.09
N GLN A 80 -14.37 -3.87 -0.27
CA GLN A 80 -15.24 -3.18 0.69
C GLN A 80 -14.44 -2.47 1.80
N ILE A 81 -13.35 -3.08 2.26
CA ILE A 81 -12.48 -2.50 3.30
C ILE A 81 -11.75 -1.27 2.78
N VAL A 82 -11.14 -1.36 1.57
CA VAL A 82 -10.47 -0.21 0.94
C VAL A 82 -11.46 0.93 0.71
N SER A 83 -12.66 0.63 0.19
CA SER A 83 -13.73 1.61 -0.01
C SER A 83 -14.20 2.21 1.32
N TYR A 84 -14.33 1.41 2.37
CA TYR A 84 -14.74 1.89 3.69
C TYR A 84 -13.73 2.89 4.27
N ILE A 85 -12.44 2.54 4.29
CA ILE A 85 -11.38 3.44 4.78
C ILE A 85 -11.43 4.80 4.07
N ARG A 86 -11.58 4.80 2.75
CA ARG A 86 -11.69 6.04 1.97
C ARG A 86 -12.99 6.80 2.24
N SER A 87 -14.11 6.09 2.40
CA SER A 87 -15.43 6.71 2.63
C SER A 87 -15.50 7.50 3.93
N ILE A 88 -14.73 7.11 4.95
CA ILE A 88 -14.61 7.83 6.22
C ILE A 88 -13.51 8.91 6.20
N GLY A 89 -12.93 9.17 5.02
CA GLY A 89 -11.90 10.18 4.82
C GLY A 89 -10.50 9.75 5.26
N GLU A 90 -10.28 8.47 5.54
CA GLU A 90 -8.97 7.96 5.95
C GLU A 90 -8.08 7.58 4.74
N ILE A 91 -6.75 7.55 4.94
CA ILE A 91 -5.77 7.24 3.90
C ILE A 91 -5.51 5.73 3.89
N VAL A 92 -5.58 5.10 2.71
CA VAL A 92 -5.31 3.68 2.54
C VAL A 92 -4.10 3.41 1.65
N ILE A 93 -3.22 2.55 2.14
CA ILE A 93 -2.08 2.00 1.43
C ILE A 93 -2.42 0.57 1.01
N ALA A 94 -2.49 0.31 -0.29
CA ALA A 94 -2.61 -1.04 -0.83
C ALA A 94 -1.25 -1.72 -0.81
N ASP A 95 -1.07 -2.69 0.10
CA ASP A 95 0.17 -3.47 0.17
C ASP A 95 0.10 -4.64 -0.81
N VAL A 96 0.47 -4.38 -2.06
CA VAL A 96 0.28 -5.26 -3.21
C VAL A 96 1.60 -5.69 -3.86
N LYS A 97 2.70 -4.99 -3.56
CA LYS A 97 4.07 -5.26 -4.03
C LYS A 97 4.14 -5.58 -5.53
N ARG A 98 3.42 -4.81 -6.36
CA ARG A 98 3.39 -5.06 -7.81
C ARG A 98 4.74 -4.76 -8.45
N GLY A 99 5.09 -5.58 -9.44
CA GLY A 99 6.30 -5.45 -10.24
C GLY A 99 6.04 -6.06 -11.60
N ASP A 100 5.79 -5.22 -12.61
CA ASP A 100 5.60 -5.57 -13.99
C ASP A 100 6.00 -4.38 -14.86
N ILE A 101 6.08 -4.52 -16.17
CA ILE A 101 6.61 -3.50 -17.07
C ILE A 101 5.56 -2.95 -18.03
N GLY A 102 5.81 -1.73 -18.53
CA GLY A 102 5.07 -1.14 -19.64
C GLY A 102 3.56 -1.09 -19.42
N SER A 103 2.80 -1.59 -20.40
CA SER A 103 1.34 -1.57 -20.36
C SER A 103 0.75 -2.37 -19.20
N THR A 104 1.36 -3.50 -18.82
CA THR A 104 0.90 -4.32 -17.68
C THR A 104 1.05 -3.56 -16.37
N ALA A 105 2.16 -2.88 -16.15
CA ALA A 105 2.33 -1.99 -15.00
C ALA A 105 1.26 -0.88 -14.97
N GLY A 106 0.91 -0.32 -16.15
CA GLY A 106 -0.19 0.65 -16.27
C GLY A 106 -1.56 0.08 -15.90
N LEU A 107 -1.83 -1.19 -16.23
CA LEU A 107 -3.07 -1.87 -15.81
C LEU A 107 -3.10 -2.09 -14.30
N TYR A 108 -1.98 -2.47 -13.67
CA TYR A 108 -1.89 -2.54 -12.21
C TYR A 108 -2.09 -1.17 -11.56
N ALA A 109 -1.47 -0.12 -12.11
CA ALA A 109 -1.67 1.24 -11.62
C ALA A 109 -3.15 1.65 -11.66
N LYS A 110 -3.83 1.41 -12.79
CA LYS A 110 -5.26 1.66 -12.92
C LYS A 110 -6.08 0.83 -11.93
N GLY A 111 -5.78 -0.46 -11.77
CA GLY A 111 -6.53 -1.38 -10.90
C GLY A 111 -6.46 -1.00 -9.43
N HIS A 112 -5.30 -0.49 -8.97
CA HIS A 112 -5.10 -0.18 -7.55
C HIS A 112 -5.23 1.30 -7.19
N LEU A 113 -5.14 2.21 -8.16
CA LEU A 113 -5.24 3.66 -7.90
C LEU A 113 -6.51 4.28 -8.50
N SER A 114 -7.43 3.46 -9.02
CA SER A 114 -8.76 3.89 -9.48
C SER A 114 -9.74 2.71 -9.47
N GLY A 115 -11.05 3.01 -9.62
CA GLY A 115 -12.11 1.99 -9.69
C GLY A 115 -12.38 1.30 -8.35
N ASP A 116 -12.75 0.03 -8.39
CA ASP A 116 -13.26 -0.71 -7.23
C ASP A 116 -12.23 -0.95 -6.13
N PHE A 117 -10.94 -1.04 -6.49
CA PHE A 117 -9.84 -1.25 -5.55
C PHE A 117 -9.03 0.03 -5.29
N GLU A 118 -9.62 1.20 -5.55
CA GLU A 118 -8.91 2.46 -5.46
C GLU A 118 -8.34 2.73 -4.07
N ALA A 119 -7.01 2.70 -3.96
CA ALA A 119 -6.24 3.14 -2.81
C ALA A 119 -5.61 4.52 -3.05
N ASP A 120 -5.01 5.09 -2.01
CA ASP A 120 -4.30 6.38 -2.10
C ASP A 120 -2.81 6.17 -2.37
N VAL A 121 -2.25 5.07 -1.87
CA VAL A 121 -0.84 4.69 -2.02
C VAL A 121 -0.75 3.20 -2.31
N VAL A 122 0.25 2.80 -3.10
CA VAL A 122 0.54 1.38 -3.39
C VAL A 122 1.97 1.03 -3.03
N THR A 123 2.23 -0.26 -2.77
CA THR A 123 3.61 -0.77 -2.67
C THR A 123 4.06 -1.39 -3.99
N LEU A 124 5.30 -1.11 -4.40
CA LEU A 124 5.86 -1.53 -5.69
C LEU A 124 7.22 -2.20 -5.53
N SER A 125 7.54 -3.14 -6.42
CA SER A 125 8.85 -3.74 -6.54
C SER A 125 9.68 -3.02 -7.61
N PRO A 126 10.90 -2.57 -7.32
CA PRO A 126 11.77 -1.90 -8.29
C PRO A 126 12.61 -2.87 -9.12
N TYR A 127 12.48 -4.18 -8.92
CA TYR A 127 13.39 -5.17 -9.48
C TYR A 127 13.50 -5.11 -11.01
N MET A 128 12.42 -4.73 -11.70
CA MET A 128 12.40 -4.56 -13.16
C MET A 128 12.80 -3.14 -13.62
N GLY A 129 13.32 -2.32 -12.72
CA GLY A 129 13.79 -0.97 -13.05
C GLY A 129 12.66 0.07 -13.16
N LYS A 130 12.97 1.18 -13.83
CA LYS A 130 12.05 2.33 -13.97
C LYS A 130 10.75 1.98 -14.67
N ASP A 131 10.78 1.04 -15.60
CA ASP A 131 9.60 0.61 -16.37
C ASP A 131 8.50 0.00 -15.49
N ALA A 132 8.86 -0.48 -14.29
CA ALA A 132 7.90 -0.96 -13.30
C ALA A 132 7.27 0.16 -12.45
N ILE A 133 7.84 1.35 -12.44
CA ILE A 133 7.47 2.45 -11.55
C ILE A 133 6.85 3.63 -12.33
N SER A 134 7.43 4.01 -13.47
CA SER A 134 6.99 5.18 -14.24
C SER A 134 5.52 5.15 -14.70
N PRO A 135 4.87 4.00 -14.99
CA PRO A 135 3.46 3.98 -15.34
C PRO A 135 2.50 4.46 -14.23
N TYR A 136 2.99 4.58 -12.99
CA TYR A 136 2.22 5.11 -11.86
C TYR A 136 2.26 6.65 -11.77
N PHE A 137 3.18 7.33 -12.46
CA PHE A 137 3.41 8.77 -12.32
C PHE A 137 2.18 9.61 -12.69
N ASP A 138 1.38 9.19 -13.69
CA ASP A 138 0.14 9.87 -14.07
C ASP A 138 -0.92 9.88 -12.95
N PHE A 139 -0.87 8.90 -12.04
CA PHE A 139 -1.74 8.84 -10.88
C PHE A 139 -1.20 9.71 -9.72
N PHE A 140 0.10 9.86 -9.62
CA PHE A 140 0.69 10.72 -8.60
C PHE A 140 0.29 12.20 -8.77
N ALA A 141 0.13 12.66 -10.01
CA ALA A 141 -0.45 13.97 -10.29
C ALA A 141 -1.91 14.13 -9.80
N LYS A 142 -2.59 13.01 -9.53
CA LYS A 142 -3.98 12.96 -9.01
C LYS A 142 -4.03 12.66 -7.50
N ASP A 143 -3.04 13.13 -6.76
CA ASP A 143 -2.95 12.95 -5.30
C ASP A 143 -2.81 11.47 -4.86
N LYS A 144 -2.15 10.65 -5.67
CA LYS A 144 -1.76 9.28 -5.34
C LYS A 144 -0.27 9.18 -5.05
N GLY A 145 0.17 8.03 -4.51
CA GLY A 145 1.59 7.80 -4.23
C GLY A 145 1.97 6.33 -4.25
N ALA A 146 3.27 6.06 -4.08
CA ALA A 146 3.78 4.72 -3.93
C ALA A 146 4.92 4.65 -2.92
N PHE A 147 5.02 3.52 -2.21
CA PHE A 147 6.22 3.08 -1.52
C PHE A 147 6.88 1.97 -2.32
N VAL A 148 8.15 2.16 -2.65
CA VAL A 148 8.93 1.19 -3.43
C VAL A 148 9.85 0.42 -2.49
N LEU A 149 9.86 -0.90 -2.63
CA LEU A 149 10.69 -1.77 -1.80
C LEU A 149 12.18 -1.47 -2.02
N ALA A 150 12.91 -1.07 -0.99
CA ALA A 150 14.35 -0.87 -1.02
C ALA A 150 15.04 -1.83 -0.05
N LYS A 151 14.73 -1.74 1.26
CA LYS A 151 15.19 -2.65 2.29
C LYS A 151 14.00 -3.25 3.02
N THR A 152 13.88 -4.58 3.01
CA THR A 152 12.81 -5.31 3.68
C THR A 152 13.29 -5.95 4.99
N SER A 153 12.36 -6.25 5.91
CA SER A 153 12.68 -6.69 7.27
C SER A 153 12.95 -8.19 7.39
N ASN A 154 12.63 -8.99 6.37
CA ASN A 154 12.82 -10.44 6.38
C ASN A 154 14.30 -10.83 6.30
N GLU A 155 14.67 -11.98 6.84
CA GLU A 155 16.05 -12.45 6.89
C GLU A 155 16.65 -12.63 5.49
N GLY A 156 15.90 -13.19 4.53
CA GLY A 156 16.30 -13.37 3.13
C GLY A 156 16.55 -12.07 2.36
N SER A 157 16.28 -10.90 2.96
CA SER A 157 16.64 -9.61 2.36
C SER A 157 18.15 -9.48 2.10
N LYS A 158 18.96 -10.18 2.89
CA LYS A 158 20.43 -10.21 2.78
C LYS A 158 20.92 -10.87 1.49
N ASP A 159 20.13 -11.75 0.88
CA ASP A 159 20.53 -12.47 -0.33
C ASP A 159 20.79 -11.53 -1.51
N PHE A 160 20.09 -10.38 -1.55
CA PHE A 160 20.22 -9.39 -2.61
C PHE A 160 20.47 -7.98 -2.08
N GLN A 161 19.67 -7.53 -1.11
CA GLN A 161 19.61 -6.12 -0.74
C GLN A 161 20.90 -5.63 -0.06
N ASP A 162 21.62 -6.52 0.63
CA ASP A 162 22.88 -6.21 1.31
C ASP A 162 24.12 -6.48 0.45
N LEU A 163 23.98 -6.97 -0.79
CA LEU A 163 25.11 -7.13 -1.71
C LEU A 163 25.78 -5.78 -1.96
N ILE A 164 27.09 -5.76 -1.86
CA ILE A 164 27.89 -4.54 -2.09
C ILE A 164 28.11 -4.36 -3.61
N ILE A 165 27.62 -3.27 -4.14
CA ILE A 165 27.79 -2.85 -5.54
C ILE A 165 28.35 -1.44 -5.53
N ASP A 166 29.48 -1.23 -6.18
CA ASP A 166 30.16 0.06 -6.23
C ASP A 166 30.41 0.69 -4.85
N GLY A 167 30.76 -0.16 -3.87
CA GLY A 167 31.12 0.26 -2.50
C GLY A 167 29.94 0.55 -1.57
N GLN A 168 28.69 0.28 -1.99
CA GLN A 168 27.50 0.46 -1.15
C GLN A 168 26.52 -0.70 -1.30
N PRO A 169 25.65 -0.96 -0.29
CA PRO A 169 24.62 -1.98 -0.41
C PRO A 169 23.64 -1.70 -1.56
N LEU A 170 23.14 -2.75 -2.23
CA LEU A 170 22.20 -2.63 -3.35
C LEU A 170 20.97 -1.77 -2.99
N TYR A 171 20.42 -1.92 -1.77
CA TYR A 171 19.27 -1.11 -1.39
C TYR A 171 19.54 0.41 -1.42
N MET A 172 20.78 0.84 -1.19
CA MET A 172 21.18 2.25 -1.31
C MET A 172 21.19 2.71 -2.77
N SER A 173 21.61 1.83 -3.70
CA SER A 173 21.53 2.10 -5.13
C SER A 173 20.06 2.24 -5.60
N VAL A 174 19.17 1.39 -5.05
CA VAL A 174 17.72 1.52 -5.30
C VAL A 174 17.22 2.87 -4.81
N LEU A 175 17.54 3.30 -3.59
CA LEU A 175 17.12 4.59 -3.04
C LEU A 175 17.63 5.78 -3.89
N GLN A 176 18.86 5.70 -4.40
CA GLN A 176 19.40 6.73 -5.29
C GLN A 176 18.63 6.80 -6.61
N LYS A 177 18.28 5.65 -7.21
CA LYS A 177 17.45 5.60 -8.42
C LYS A 177 16.05 6.17 -8.17
N LEU A 178 15.41 5.84 -7.06
CA LEU A 178 14.11 6.41 -6.69
C LEU A 178 14.18 7.94 -6.56
N LYS A 179 15.25 8.47 -5.96
CA LYS A 179 15.49 9.91 -5.88
C LYS A 179 15.69 10.57 -7.27
N GLU A 180 16.35 9.87 -8.20
CA GLU A 180 16.49 10.34 -9.59
C GLU A 180 15.11 10.37 -10.29
N TRP A 181 14.37 9.27 -10.25
CA TRP A 181 13.07 9.12 -10.91
C TRP A 181 12.01 10.05 -10.34
N SER A 182 12.05 10.33 -9.04
CA SER A 182 11.10 11.26 -8.41
C SER A 182 11.14 12.67 -9.00
N LYS A 183 12.27 13.09 -9.59
CA LYS A 183 12.39 14.41 -10.24
C LYS A 183 11.57 14.53 -11.53
N GLU A 184 11.14 13.41 -12.09
CA GLU A 184 10.34 13.36 -13.32
C GLU A 184 8.83 13.36 -13.05
N ILE A 185 8.43 13.24 -11.78
CA ILE A 185 7.01 13.24 -11.40
C ILE A 185 6.50 14.69 -11.51
N PRO A 186 5.42 14.92 -12.30
CA PRO A 186 4.88 16.27 -12.46
C PRO A 186 4.19 16.77 -11.18
N GLY A 187 4.28 18.08 -10.94
CA GLY A 187 3.59 18.76 -9.84
C GLY A 187 4.52 19.37 -8.80
N GLU A 188 3.94 20.16 -7.90
CA GLU A 188 4.63 20.74 -6.75
C GLU A 188 4.25 19.94 -5.50
N TYR A 189 5.26 19.48 -4.74
CA TYR A 189 5.08 18.71 -3.51
C TYR A 189 6.23 18.97 -2.53
N LYS A 190 5.91 18.96 -1.26
CA LYS A 190 6.91 19.08 -0.18
C LYS A 190 7.63 17.74 0.03
N PHE A 191 6.88 16.63 0.00
CA PHE A 191 7.39 15.28 0.01
C PHE A 191 7.01 14.58 -1.29
N SER A 192 8.00 13.94 -1.93
CA SER A 192 7.78 13.18 -3.16
C SER A 192 6.64 12.17 -2.99
N PRO A 193 5.73 12.03 -3.97
CA PRO A 193 4.74 10.96 -3.96
C PRO A 193 5.35 9.56 -4.13
N LEU A 194 6.63 9.48 -4.48
CA LEU A 194 7.42 8.26 -4.56
C LEU A 194 8.31 8.16 -3.32
N GLY A 195 7.96 7.27 -2.39
CA GLY A 195 8.72 6.95 -1.18
C GLY A 195 9.36 5.56 -1.23
N ALA A 196 10.06 5.18 -0.14
CA ALA A 196 10.63 3.84 0.05
C ALA A 196 10.47 3.38 1.50
#